data_2152876b3668d93c80b9f4a29cae5437
#
_entry.id   2152876b3668d93c80b9f4a29cae5437
#
_cell.length_a   1.000
_cell.length_b   1.000
_cell.length_c   1.000
_cell.angle_alpha   90.00
_cell.angle_beta   90.00
_cell.angle_gamma   90.00
#
_symmetry.space_group_name_H-M   'P 1'
#
loop_
_entity.id
_entity.type
_entity.pdbx_description
1 polymer ?
#
loop_
_entity_poly.entity_id
_entity_poly.type
_entity_poly.pdbx_seq_one_letter_code
_entity_poly.pdbx_strand_id
1 'polypeptide(L)'
;MGQYTFTKWAGGKIDVEYIVPEGANADTKILLVVPGARRNADDYRDQWLSLAQQHQFIVLAIGCSLDVCQDEYQYNLGGITTPLGALRPESVQFYNVPEKVFHDFVSRFGSSQKTFALYGHSAGGGFVHTFMLAKPDAPVSHAVSANAAFFTYPDTNQAYPFGLANSPYSYSD
;
A
#
# COMPACT_ATOMS: atom_id res chain seq x y z
N MET A 1 14.78 14.22 0.43
CA MET A 1 14.58 12.79 0.13
C MET A 1 15.40 11.95 1.10
N GLY A 2 14.93 10.75 1.37
CA GLY A 2 15.63 9.79 2.22
C GLY A 2 14.96 8.43 2.19
N GLN A 3 15.50 7.54 3.02
CA GLN A 3 14.94 6.20 3.22
C GLN A 3 15.06 5.78 4.68
N TYR A 4 14.21 4.87 5.10
CA TYR A 4 14.36 4.16 6.35
C TYR A 4 13.74 2.77 6.27
N THR A 5 14.18 1.86 7.12
CA THR A 5 13.60 0.52 7.23
C THR A 5 12.54 0.52 8.32
N PHE A 6 11.30 0.21 7.95
CA PHE A 6 10.20 -0.02 8.87
C PHE A 6 10.21 -1.47 9.36
N THR A 7 10.19 -1.67 10.68
CA THR A 7 10.34 -2.99 11.31
C THR A 7 9.18 -3.38 12.23
N LYS A 8 8.11 -2.58 12.29
CA LYS A 8 6.97 -2.81 13.21
C LYS A 8 5.85 -3.65 12.57
N TRP A 9 6.25 -4.59 11.72
CA TRP A 9 5.35 -5.56 11.07
C TRP A 9 5.93 -6.96 11.19
N ALA A 10 5.09 -7.94 11.60
CA ALA A 10 5.53 -9.31 11.86
C ALA A 10 5.91 -10.09 10.58
N GLY A 11 5.49 -9.62 9.40
CA GLY A 11 5.80 -10.25 8.11
C GLY A 11 7.21 -9.96 7.59
N GLY A 12 7.94 -8.99 8.19
CA GLY A 12 9.31 -8.68 7.79
C GLY A 12 9.63 -7.19 7.84
N LYS A 13 10.68 -6.81 7.13
CA LYS A 13 11.15 -5.43 7.01
C LYS A 13 10.62 -4.80 5.74
N ILE A 14 10.23 -3.55 5.81
CA ILE A 14 9.77 -2.76 4.67
C ILE A 14 10.69 -1.57 4.48
N ASP A 15 11.22 -1.40 3.29
CA ASP A 15 11.97 -0.20 2.95
C ASP A 15 10.99 0.90 2.56
N VAL A 16 11.12 2.03 3.22
CA VAL A 16 10.30 3.22 2.99
C VAL A 16 11.19 4.30 2.40
N GLU A 17 10.96 4.57 1.14
CA GLU A 17 11.60 5.66 0.40
C GLU A 17 10.72 6.89 0.48
N TYR A 18 11.27 8.06 0.84
CA TYR A 18 10.43 9.22 1.06
C TYR A 18 10.94 10.52 0.45
N ILE A 19 9.99 11.41 0.17
CA ILE A 19 10.21 12.81 -0.16
C ILE A 19 9.48 13.65 0.87
N VAL A 20 10.21 14.59 1.50
CA VAL A 20 9.62 15.70 2.23
C VAL A 20 10.01 16.96 1.45
N PRO A 21 9.07 17.68 0.82
CA PRO A 21 9.39 18.86 0.04
C PRO A 21 9.90 19.99 0.95
N GLU A 22 10.66 20.91 0.38
CA GLU A 22 11.08 22.10 1.09
C GLU A 22 9.86 22.94 1.48
N GLY A 23 9.79 23.36 2.74
CA GLY A 23 8.63 24.08 3.28
C GLY A 23 7.52 23.17 3.82
N ALA A 24 7.68 21.85 3.76
CA ALA A 24 6.73 20.93 4.41
C ALA A 24 6.63 21.21 5.91
N ASN A 25 5.42 21.05 6.43
CA ASN A 25 5.10 21.24 7.85
C ASN A 25 4.20 20.10 8.35
N ALA A 26 3.74 20.20 9.59
CA ALA A 26 2.90 19.16 10.19
C ALA A 26 1.60 18.88 9.42
N ASP A 27 1.07 19.87 8.70
CA ASP A 27 -0.21 19.77 7.97
C ASP A 27 -0.03 19.34 6.51
N THR A 28 1.22 19.12 6.06
CA THR A 28 1.52 18.69 4.69
C THR A 28 0.89 17.32 4.40
N LYS A 29 0.15 17.21 3.31
CA LYS A 29 -0.53 15.98 2.89
C LYS A 29 0.46 14.87 2.58
N ILE A 30 0.04 13.62 2.80
CA ILE A 30 0.88 12.43 2.61
C ILE A 30 0.27 11.55 1.53
N LEU A 31 1.10 11.15 0.57
CA LEU A 31 0.82 10.16 -0.47
C LEU A 31 1.65 8.90 -0.19
N LEU A 32 0.99 7.76 0.03
CA LEU A 32 1.64 6.45 -0.03
C LEU A 32 1.60 5.93 -1.46
N VAL A 33 2.74 5.36 -1.89
CA VAL A 33 2.93 4.80 -3.23
C VAL A 33 3.30 3.34 -3.12
N VAL A 34 2.54 2.47 -3.80
CA VAL A 34 2.81 1.03 -3.90
C VAL A 34 3.36 0.74 -5.29
N PRO A 35 4.64 0.30 -5.39
CA PRO A 35 5.30 0.02 -6.65
C PRO A 35 4.67 -1.13 -7.46
N GLY A 36 5.05 -1.23 -8.72
CA GLY A 36 4.76 -2.38 -9.57
C GLY A 36 5.50 -3.65 -9.16
N ALA A 37 5.47 -4.67 -10.01
CA ALA A 37 6.01 -6.00 -9.72
C ALA A 37 7.51 -6.04 -9.39
N ARG A 38 8.28 -5.06 -9.88
CA ARG A 38 9.71 -4.93 -9.53
C ARG A 38 9.95 -4.48 -8.09
N ARG A 39 8.95 -3.91 -7.42
CA ARG A 39 9.00 -3.44 -6.01
C ARG A 39 10.09 -2.41 -5.74
N ASN A 40 10.51 -1.69 -6.77
CA ASN A 40 11.55 -0.67 -6.79
C ASN A 40 11.01 0.66 -6.24
N ALA A 41 10.87 0.77 -4.93
CA ALA A 41 10.28 1.92 -4.25
C ALA A 41 11.07 3.21 -4.48
N ASP A 42 12.38 3.12 -4.63
CA ASP A 42 13.28 4.22 -4.96
C ASP A 42 12.95 4.88 -6.30
N ASP A 43 12.80 4.09 -7.36
CA ASP A 43 12.39 4.61 -8.68
C ASP A 43 11.00 5.27 -8.62
N TYR A 44 10.06 4.64 -7.89
CA TYR A 44 8.72 5.22 -7.73
C TYR A 44 8.75 6.51 -6.93
N ARG A 45 9.54 6.60 -5.85
CA ARG A 45 9.78 7.86 -5.15
C ARG A 45 10.30 8.93 -6.11
N ASP A 46 11.31 8.62 -6.89
CA ASP A 46 11.97 9.60 -7.76
C ASP A 46 11.05 10.13 -8.87
N GLN A 47 10.14 9.30 -9.39
CA GLN A 47 9.12 9.73 -10.36
C GLN A 47 8.16 10.79 -9.79
N TRP A 48 7.93 10.79 -8.47
CA TRP A 48 7.05 11.76 -7.81
C TRP A 48 7.76 13.04 -7.38
N LEU A 49 9.10 13.12 -7.49
CA LEU A 49 9.88 14.23 -6.92
C LEU A 49 9.41 15.61 -7.41
N SER A 50 9.27 15.78 -8.71
CA SER A 50 8.86 17.07 -9.31
C SER A 50 7.46 17.49 -8.84
N LEU A 51 6.51 16.56 -8.85
CA LEU A 51 5.13 16.83 -8.42
C LEU A 51 5.04 17.09 -6.92
N ALA A 52 5.78 16.34 -6.10
CA ALA A 52 5.83 16.52 -4.66
C ALA A 52 6.35 17.92 -4.29
N GLN A 53 7.38 18.40 -4.96
CA GLN A 53 7.92 19.75 -4.77
C GLN A 53 6.98 20.83 -5.28
N GLN A 54 6.42 20.66 -6.47
CA GLN A 54 5.52 21.64 -7.09
C GLN A 54 4.21 21.81 -6.30
N HIS A 55 3.66 20.70 -5.82
CA HIS A 55 2.35 20.67 -5.16
C HIS A 55 2.41 20.52 -3.65
N GLN A 56 3.61 20.50 -3.08
CA GLN A 56 3.85 20.51 -1.64
C GLN A 56 3.15 19.37 -0.89
N PHE A 57 3.41 18.11 -1.30
CA PHE A 57 2.98 16.92 -0.57
C PHE A 57 4.13 15.95 -0.30
N ILE A 58 4.05 15.22 0.80
CA ILE A 58 5.00 14.19 1.18
C ILE A 58 4.70 12.91 0.40
N VAL A 59 5.74 12.21 -0.04
CA VAL A 59 5.63 10.89 -0.69
C VAL A 59 6.29 9.84 0.19
N LEU A 60 5.61 8.69 0.37
CA LEU A 60 6.15 7.50 1.02
C LEU A 60 5.97 6.32 0.06
N ALA A 61 7.03 5.90 -0.63
CA ALA A 61 7.01 4.70 -1.45
C ALA A 61 7.40 3.48 -0.60
N ILE A 62 6.54 2.48 -0.54
CA ILE A 62 6.73 1.29 0.31
C ILE A 62 7.24 0.13 -0.52
N GLY A 63 8.49 -0.29 -0.26
CA GLY A 63 9.14 -1.41 -0.91
C GLY A 63 9.04 -2.69 -0.09
N CYS A 64 8.35 -3.69 -0.61
CA CYS A 64 8.38 -5.04 -0.05
C CYS A 64 9.25 -5.93 -0.93
N SER A 65 10.46 -6.23 -0.48
CA SER A 65 11.41 -7.04 -1.25
C SER A 65 10.86 -8.44 -1.58
N LEU A 66 11.45 -9.09 -2.57
CA LEU A 66 11.08 -10.47 -2.94
C LEU A 66 11.37 -11.49 -1.83
N ASP A 67 12.30 -11.20 -0.92
CA ASP A 67 12.57 -12.06 0.24
C ASP A 67 11.45 -12.00 1.28
N VAL A 68 10.70 -10.90 1.31
CA VAL A 68 9.61 -10.65 2.27
C VAL A 68 8.24 -10.93 1.64
N CYS A 69 7.96 -10.35 0.48
CA CYS A 69 6.74 -10.58 -0.30
C CYS A 69 7.07 -11.47 -1.50
N GLN A 70 7.16 -12.78 -1.29
CA GLN A 70 7.75 -13.73 -2.22
C GLN A 70 6.97 -13.93 -3.52
N ASP A 71 5.66 -13.74 -3.48
CA ASP A 71 4.75 -13.97 -4.61
C ASP A 71 3.67 -12.88 -4.73
N GLU A 72 2.81 -13.00 -5.74
CA GLU A 72 1.69 -12.09 -5.96
C GLU A 72 0.63 -12.19 -4.86
N TYR A 73 0.43 -13.34 -4.24
CA TYR A 73 -0.52 -13.49 -3.12
C TYR A 73 -0.08 -12.68 -1.92
N GLN A 74 1.21 -12.62 -1.64
CA GLN A 74 1.75 -11.81 -0.55
C GLN A 74 1.80 -10.33 -0.88
N TYR A 75 2.04 -9.97 -2.14
CA TYR A 75 2.18 -8.58 -2.57
C TYR A 75 0.86 -8.01 -3.09
N ASN A 76 0.43 -8.42 -4.29
CA ASN A 76 -0.73 -7.82 -4.97
C ASN A 76 -2.05 -8.05 -4.20
N LEU A 77 -2.17 -9.22 -3.56
CA LEU A 77 -3.34 -9.66 -2.79
C LEU A 77 -3.15 -9.47 -1.28
N GLY A 78 -2.13 -8.68 -0.88
CA GLY A 78 -1.94 -8.24 0.49
C GLY A 78 -1.63 -9.32 1.52
N GLY A 79 -1.32 -10.52 1.10
CA GLY A 79 -0.91 -11.60 1.99
C GLY A 79 -2.01 -12.18 2.87
N ILE A 80 -3.27 -12.08 2.46
CA ILE A 80 -4.40 -12.65 3.23
C ILE A 80 -4.45 -14.15 3.13
N THR A 81 -4.22 -14.69 1.93
CA THR A 81 -4.21 -16.14 1.69
C THR A 81 -2.88 -16.61 1.15
N THR A 82 -2.62 -17.90 1.33
CA THR A 82 -1.59 -18.62 0.57
C THR A 82 -2.10 -18.91 -0.84
N PRO A 83 -1.22 -19.31 -1.80
CA PRO A 83 -1.65 -19.78 -3.12
C PRO A 83 -2.63 -20.96 -3.09
N LEU A 84 -2.66 -21.72 -2.00
CA LEU A 84 -3.59 -22.84 -1.78
C LEU A 84 -4.90 -22.42 -1.08
N GLY A 85 -5.13 -21.11 -0.88
CA GLY A 85 -6.35 -20.56 -0.30
C GLY A 85 -6.41 -20.58 1.23
N ALA A 86 -5.37 -21.05 1.94
CA ALA A 86 -5.35 -21.01 3.40
C ALA A 86 -5.15 -19.58 3.91
N LEU A 87 -5.94 -19.17 4.91
CA LEU A 87 -5.82 -17.86 5.55
C LEU A 87 -4.47 -17.72 6.27
N ARG A 88 -3.83 -16.59 6.13
CA ARG A 88 -2.61 -16.22 6.86
C ARG A 88 -2.96 -15.41 8.11
N PRO A 89 -2.16 -15.53 9.19
CA PRO A 89 -2.36 -14.69 10.38
C PRO A 89 -2.39 -13.20 9.99
N GLU A 90 -3.32 -12.45 10.55
CA GLU A 90 -3.48 -11.02 10.26
C GLU A 90 -2.18 -10.23 10.49
N SER A 91 -1.42 -10.59 11.52
CA SER A 91 -0.16 -9.91 11.87
C SER A 91 0.89 -9.91 10.76
N VAL A 92 0.85 -10.86 9.82
CA VAL A 92 1.78 -10.96 8.67
C VAL A 92 1.15 -10.55 7.34
N GLN A 93 -0.10 -10.10 7.31
CA GLN A 93 -0.74 -9.62 6.09
C GLN A 93 -0.17 -8.27 5.68
N PHE A 94 0.23 -8.16 4.42
CA PHE A 94 0.84 -6.93 3.87
C PHE A 94 -0.15 -5.76 3.80
N TYR A 95 -1.46 -6.02 3.74
CA TYR A 95 -2.48 -4.97 3.83
C TYR A 95 -2.42 -4.16 5.13
N ASN A 96 -1.77 -4.64 6.17
CA ASN A 96 -1.58 -3.86 7.39
C ASN A 96 -0.40 -2.87 7.31
N VAL A 97 0.45 -2.98 6.28
CA VAL A 97 1.66 -2.18 6.15
C VAL A 97 1.39 -0.71 5.83
N PRO A 98 0.52 -0.33 4.87
CA PRO A 98 0.29 1.07 4.54
C PRO A 98 -0.07 1.92 5.76
N GLU A 99 -1.05 1.47 6.53
CA GLU A 99 -1.50 2.19 7.73
C GLU A 99 -0.42 2.24 8.81
N LYS A 100 0.29 1.13 9.04
CA LYS A 100 1.38 1.07 10.02
C LYS A 100 2.55 1.99 9.64
N VAL A 101 2.92 2.04 8.36
CA VAL A 101 3.96 2.94 7.84
C VAL A 101 3.51 4.40 7.97
N PHE A 102 2.25 4.69 7.63
CA PHE A 102 1.69 6.02 7.80
C PHE A 102 1.79 6.50 9.25
N HIS A 103 1.33 5.72 10.22
CA HIS A 103 1.39 6.07 11.63
C HIS A 103 2.83 6.19 12.16
N ASP A 104 3.73 5.33 11.71
CA ASP A 104 5.15 5.40 12.06
C ASP A 104 5.78 6.70 11.52
N PHE A 105 5.47 7.06 10.26
CA PHE A 105 5.94 8.30 9.66
C PHE A 105 5.40 9.53 10.38
N VAL A 106 4.09 9.59 10.63
CA VAL A 106 3.45 10.68 11.37
C VAL A 106 4.13 10.88 12.73
N SER A 107 4.40 9.79 13.44
CA SER A 107 5.09 9.85 14.74
C SER A 107 6.54 10.35 14.63
N ARG A 108 7.28 9.91 13.62
CA ARG A 108 8.71 10.27 13.43
C ARG A 108 8.91 11.72 12.99
N PHE A 109 8.03 12.20 12.13
CA PHE A 109 8.19 13.51 11.47
C PHE A 109 7.28 14.58 12.06
N GLY A 110 6.52 14.27 13.10
CA GLY A 110 5.64 15.23 13.79
C GLY A 110 4.50 15.73 12.92
N SER A 111 4.00 14.89 11.99
CA SER A 111 2.86 15.25 11.14
C SER A 111 1.56 15.25 11.94
N SER A 112 0.64 16.17 11.61
CA SER A 112 -0.71 16.24 12.17
C SER A 112 -1.74 15.44 11.35
N GLN A 113 -1.33 14.87 10.19
CA GLN A 113 -2.23 14.19 9.27
C GLN A 113 -2.90 12.98 9.94
N LYS A 114 -4.20 12.82 9.67
CA LYS A 114 -5.03 11.70 10.13
C LYS A 114 -5.35 10.71 9.01
N THR A 115 -5.14 11.13 7.77
CA THR A 115 -5.41 10.34 6.56
C THR A 115 -4.26 10.47 5.56
N PHE A 116 -4.17 9.53 4.64
CA PHE A 116 -3.22 9.56 3.53
C PHE A 116 -3.94 9.30 2.19
N ALA A 117 -3.37 9.78 1.10
CA ALA A 117 -3.73 9.32 -0.23
C ALA A 117 -2.93 8.05 -0.56
N LEU A 118 -3.53 7.12 -1.31
CA LEU A 118 -2.91 5.85 -1.68
C LEU A 118 -2.89 5.71 -3.21
N TYR A 119 -1.70 5.52 -3.77
CA TYR A 119 -1.49 5.29 -5.20
C TYR A 119 -0.78 3.97 -5.43
N GLY A 120 -1.19 3.23 -6.43
CA GLY A 120 -0.48 2.05 -6.89
C GLY A 120 -0.51 1.92 -8.41
N HIS A 121 0.59 1.41 -8.98
CA HIS A 121 0.70 1.20 -10.41
C HIS A 121 0.98 -0.28 -10.70
N SER A 122 0.39 -0.83 -11.78
CA SER A 122 0.58 -2.22 -12.21
C SER A 122 0.23 -3.21 -11.07
N ALA A 123 1.19 -4.00 -10.57
CA ALA A 123 0.99 -4.86 -9.40
C ALA A 123 0.53 -4.06 -8.16
N GLY A 124 1.11 -2.87 -7.95
CA GLY A 124 0.65 -1.94 -6.90
C GLY A 124 -0.76 -1.41 -7.15
N GLY A 125 -1.18 -1.26 -8.41
CA GLY A 125 -2.57 -0.95 -8.76
C GLY A 125 -3.52 -2.06 -8.33
N GLY A 126 -3.18 -3.32 -8.59
CA GLY A 126 -3.93 -4.47 -8.08
C GLY A 126 -4.01 -4.47 -6.55
N PHE A 127 -2.87 -4.20 -5.89
CA PHE A 127 -2.84 -4.06 -4.43
C PHE A 127 -3.81 -2.98 -3.93
N VAL A 128 -3.77 -1.76 -4.49
CA VAL A 128 -4.65 -0.66 -4.04
C VAL A 128 -6.11 -1.02 -4.22
N HIS A 129 -6.48 -1.59 -5.37
CA HIS A 129 -7.86 -2.01 -5.63
C HIS A 129 -8.35 -3.01 -4.58
N THR A 130 -7.61 -4.09 -4.34
CA THR A 130 -8.00 -5.11 -3.38
C THR A 130 -7.83 -4.66 -1.93
N PHE A 131 -6.88 -3.75 -1.64
CA PHE A 131 -6.73 -3.14 -0.32
C PHE A 131 -8.00 -2.38 0.09
N MET A 132 -8.59 -1.59 -0.82
CA MET A 132 -9.81 -0.84 -0.52
C MET A 132 -11.01 -1.74 -0.24
N LEU A 133 -11.04 -2.95 -0.84
CA LEU A 133 -12.04 -3.97 -0.52
C LEU A 133 -11.79 -4.63 0.84
N ALA A 134 -10.50 -4.88 1.16
CA ALA A 134 -10.10 -5.60 2.38
C ALA A 134 -10.10 -4.73 3.64
N LYS A 135 -9.87 -3.44 3.49
CA LYS A 135 -9.68 -2.46 4.57
C LYS A 135 -10.55 -1.22 4.33
N PRO A 136 -11.90 -1.35 4.30
CA PRO A 136 -12.79 -0.24 4.00
C PRO A 136 -12.68 0.90 5.02
N ASP A 137 -12.28 0.60 6.26
CA ASP A 137 -12.13 1.57 7.35
C ASP A 137 -10.71 2.18 7.44
N ALA A 138 -9.80 1.82 6.52
CA ALA A 138 -8.45 2.39 6.52
C ALA A 138 -8.52 3.91 6.33
N PRO A 139 -7.61 4.68 6.95
CA PRO A 139 -7.64 6.15 6.90
C PRO A 139 -7.15 6.69 5.54
N VAL A 140 -7.74 6.18 4.45
CA VAL A 140 -7.42 6.58 3.08
C VAL A 140 -8.36 7.69 2.65
N SER A 141 -7.81 8.87 2.31
CA SER A 141 -8.60 10.00 1.82
C SER A 141 -8.95 9.87 0.34
N HIS A 142 -8.02 9.34 -0.46
CA HIS A 142 -8.15 9.12 -1.91
C HIS A 142 -7.34 7.89 -2.29
N ALA A 143 -7.88 7.05 -3.17
CA ALA A 143 -7.20 5.88 -3.69
C ALA A 143 -7.15 5.92 -5.22
N VAL A 144 -5.97 5.62 -5.80
CA VAL A 144 -5.77 5.53 -7.25
C VAL A 144 -5.11 4.21 -7.58
N SER A 145 -5.86 3.36 -8.27
CA SER A 145 -5.38 2.10 -8.87
C SER A 145 -5.07 2.34 -10.35
N ALA A 146 -3.79 2.53 -10.68
CA ALA A 146 -3.37 2.84 -12.04
C ALA A 146 -2.86 1.59 -12.76
N ASN A 147 -3.39 1.32 -13.97
CA ASN A 147 -2.98 0.21 -14.83
C ASN A 147 -2.87 -1.13 -14.08
N ALA A 148 -3.85 -1.42 -13.20
CA ALA A 148 -3.87 -2.64 -12.43
C ALA A 148 -3.84 -3.88 -13.34
N ALA A 149 -3.07 -4.89 -12.93
CA ALA A 149 -2.93 -6.12 -13.70
C ALA A 149 -4.22 -6.96 -13.69
N PHE A 150 -5.11 -6.73 -12.72
CA PHE A 150 -6.41 -7.38 -12.59
C PHE A 150 -7.36 -6.51 -11.77
N PHE A 151 -8.64 -6.83 -11.84
CA PHE A 151 -9.70 -6.25 -11.00
C PHE A 151 -10.54 -7.36 -10.39
N THR A 152 -11.02 -7.14 -9.17
CA THR A 152 -12.06 -7.96 -8.56
C THR A 152 -13.41 -7.38 -8.96
N TYR A 153 -14.18 -8.12 -9.74
CA TYR A 153 -15.53 -7.72 -10.12
C TYR A 153 -16.53 -7.98 -8.99
N PRO A 154 -17.59 -7.19 -8.83
CA PRO A 154 -18.65 -7.41 -7.85
C PRO A 154 -19.57 -8.55 -8.31
N ASP A 155 -19.01 -9.73 -8.57
CA ASP A 155 -19.68 -10.92 -9.04
C ASP A 155 -19.47 -12.07 -8.05
N THR A 156 -20.53 -12.49 -7.40
CA THR A 156 -20.53 -13.60 -6.43
C THR A 156 -20.46 -14.99 -7.07
N ASN A 157 -20.55 -15.09 -8.40
CA ASN A 157 -20.39 -16.35 -9.13
C ASN A 157 -18.96 -16.54 -9.61
N GLN A 158 -18.16 -15.49 -9.66
CA GLN A 158 -16.74 -15.56 -10.04
C GLN A 158 -15.86 -15.69 -8.80
N ALA A 159 -14.91 -16.64 -8.84
CA ALA A 159 -14.01 -16.89 -7.72
C ALA A 159 -13.04 -15.73 -7.47
N TYR A 160 -12.76 -15.45 -6.19
CA TYR A 160 -11.68 -14.55 -5.77
C TYR A 160 -10.32 -15.06 -6.34
N PRO A 161 -9.41 -14.19 -6.83
CA PRO A 161 -9.42 -12.73 -6.68
C PRO A 161 -10.15 -11.96 -7.81
N PHE A 162 -10.69 -12.61 -8.82
CA PHE A 162 -11.33 -11.95 -9.96
C PHE A 162 -12.79 -11.62 -9.72
N GLY A 163 -13.42 -12.24 -8.73
CA GLY A 163 -14.77 -11.98 -8.27
C GLY A 163 -14.88 -12.14 -6.75
N LEU A 164 -16.10 -12.20 -6.22
CA LEU A 164 -16.36 -12.21 -4.79
C LEU A 164 -16.64 -13.61 -4.20
N ALA A 165 -16.82 -14.65 -5.06
CA ALA A 165 -17.07 -16.00 -4.58
C ALA A 165 -15.87 -16.52 -3.78
N ASN A 166 -16.15 -17.04 -2.58
CA ASN A 166 -15.12 -17.51 -1.64
C ASN A 166 -14.09 -16.46 -1.27
N SER A 167 -14.46 -15.19 -1.35
CA SER A 167 -13.59 -14.10 -0.91
C SER A 167 -13.26 -14.25 0.58
N PRO A 168 -12.01 -13.96 0.99
CA PRO A 168 -11.64 -13.95 2.40
C PRO A 168 -12.18 -12.73 3.16
N TYR A 169 -12.86 -11.81 2.47
CA TYR A 169 -13.47 -10.61 3.06
C TYR A 169 -14.97 -10.82 3.28
N SER A 170 -15.47 -10.32 4.40
CA SER A 170 -16.92 -10.12 4.57
C SER A 170 -17.27 -8.76 3.98
N TYR A 171 -18.05 -8.76 2.92
CA TYR A 171 -18.69 -7.54 2.42
C TYR A 171 -19.99 -7.35 3.20
N SER A 172 -20.14 -6.21 3.88
CA SER A 172 -21.46 -5.78 4.34
C SER A 172 -22.28 -5.36 3.11
N ASP A 173 -23.45 -5.91 2.95
CA ASP A 173 -24.46 -5.50 1.98
C ASP A 173 -24.78 -4.00 2.11
#